data_5924dd88f4172bb421863515b22ea22d
#
_entry.id   5924dd88f4172bb421863515b22ea22d
#
_cell.length_a   1.000
_cell.length_b   1.000
_cell.length_c   1.000
_cell.angle_alpha   90.00
_cell.angle_beta   90.00
_cell.angle_gamma   90.00
#
_symmetry.space_group_name_H-M   'P 1'
#
loop_
_entity.id
_entity.type
_entity.pdbx_description
1 polymer ?
#
loop_
_entity_poly.entity_id
_entity_poly.type
_entity_poly.pdbx_seq_one_letter_code
_entity_poly.pdbx_strand_id
1 'polypeptide(L)'
;MTEHEKKPPTSPWTIRSTTKRDRSIVASLLSHAPHRHIHLDWYTTYDFLDESPSLIAFDDQRDIALLACPPDTAGIGWIRHFAVSEGVPTAALWELLWKQALSIAPSVGITTVSALITQSWFIPLLQGQGFSQSTEVIFLEWKGREVQVDLPLHATLRTMTSHDLDAVANVDKRAFQPLWQHSIRALDAAFEISAFATVVEVDEKVVAYQMSTSSALGAHLARLAVEPKMQSQGIAKALVTHALRYFHGRGIERMSVNTQADNKRSQVLY
;
A
#
# COMPACT_ATOMS: atom_id res chain seq x y z
N MET A 1 -24.10 -52.00 7.94
CA MET A 1 -22.98 -51.49 7.13
C MET A 1 -22.77 -50.04 7.56
N THR A 2 -21.82 -49.83 8.44
CA THR A 2 -21.46 -48.48 8.94
C THR A 2 -20.46 -47.89 7.98
N GLU A 3 -20.87 -46.82 7.26
CA GLU A 3 -19.96 -45.98 6.49
C GLU A 3 -18.95 -45.34 7.45
N HIS A 4 -17.70 -45.75 7.34
CA HIS A 4 -16.60 -45.04 7.95
C HIS A 4 -16.44 -43.67 7.24
N GLU A 5 -16.89 -42.59 7.87
CA GLU A 5 -16.48 -41.23 7.50
C GLU A 5 -14.95 -41.19 7.45
N LYS A 6 -14.41 -41.13 6.24
CA LYS A 6 -12.99 -40.84 6.03
C LYS A 6 -12.72 -39.45 6.54
N LYS A 7 -12.07 -39.35 7.70
CA LYS A 7 -11.48 -38.10 8.21
C LYS A 7 -10.66 -37.48 7.08
N PRO A 8 -10.88 -36.21 6.73
CA PRO A 8 -10.10 -35.57 5.67
C PRO A 8 -8.61 -35.67 6.01
N PRO A 9 -7.73 -35.89 5.03
CA PRO A 9 -6.30 -35.96 5.26
C PRO A 9 -5.84 -34.70 5.98
N THR A 10 -5.21 -34.86 7.13
CA THR A 10 -4.58 -33.76 7.85
C THR A 10 -3.50 -33.18 6.94
N SER A 11 -3.55 -31.87 6.73
CA SER A 11 -2.51 -31.14 5.98
C SER A 11 -1.12 -31.53 6.52
N PRO A 12 -0.13 -31.81 5.65
CA PRO A 12 1.23 -32.07 6.09
C PRO A 12 1.92 -30.80 6.66
N TRP A 13 1.23 -29.67 6.61
CA TRP A 13 1.77 -28.36 7.02
C TRP A 13 1.08 -27.84 8.26
N THR A 14 1.88 -27.25 9.12
CA THR A 14 1.44 -26.55 10.33
C THR A 14 1.49 -25.03 10.08
N ILE A 15 0.55 -24.28 10.68
CA ILE A 15 0.49 -22.83 10.60
C ILE A 15 0.69 -22.24 12.00
N ARG A 16 1.43 -21.14 12.07
CA ARG A 16 1.51 -20.29 13.25
C ARG A 16 1.52 -18.80 12.86
N SER A 17 1.19 -17.94 13.81
CA SER A 17 1.40 -16.51 13.66
C SER A 17 2.89 -16.18 13.61
N THR A 18 3.23 -15.10 12.88
CA THR A 18 4.57 -14.52 12.91
C THR A 18 4.85 -13.82 14.22
N THR A 19 6.12 -13.71 14.55
CA THR A 19 6.64 -12.93 15.66
C THR A 19 7.85 -12.10 15.21
N LYS A 20 8.29 -11.13 16.00
CA LYS A 20 9.54 -10.36 15.73
C LYS A 20 10.78 -11.23 15.54
N ARG A 21 10.77 -12.46 16.06
CA ARG A 21 11.87 -13.42 15.91
C ARG A 21 11.96 -14.01 14.50
N ASP A 22 10.88 -13.92 13.72
CA ASP A 22 10.79 -14.50 12.37
C ASP A 22 11.36 -13.61 11.27
N ARG A 23 12.03 -12.51 11.64
CA ARG A 23 12.59 -11.54 10.70
C ARG A 23 13.48 -12.17 9.62
N SER A 24 14.35 -13.10 9.99
CA SER A 24 15.21 -13.82 9.03
C SER A 24 14.43 -14.75 8.11
N ILE A 25 13.41 -15.42 8.63
CA ILE A 25 12.53 -16.31 7.88
C ILE A 25 11.75 -15.50 6.83
N VAL A 26 11.11 -14.41 7.25
CA VAL A 26 10.36 -13.51 6.36
C VAL A 26 11.26 -12.92 5.30
N ALA A 27 12.46 -12.45 5.67
CA ALA A 27 13.45 -11.96 4.70
C ALA A 27 13.84 -13.03 3.68
N SER A 28 14.08 -14.27 4.11
CA SER A 28 14.44 -15.38 3.24
C SER A 28 13.32 -15.72 2.27
N LEU A 29 12.09 -15.90 2.76
CA LEU A 29 10.93 -16.20 1.92
C LEU A 29 10.67 -15.10 0.89
N LEU A 30 10.69 -13.83 1.29
CA LEU A 30 10.44 -12.71 0.38
C LEU A 30 11.58 -12.45 -0.62
N SER A 31 12.81 -12.89 -0.32
CA SER A 31 13.96 -12.73 -1.23
C SER A 31 14.09 -13.87 -2.23
N HIS A 32 13.83 -15.11 -1.82
CA HIS A 32 14.18 -16.31 -2.59
C HIS A 32 12.97 -17.08 -3.14
N ALA A 33 11.74 -16.85 -2.62
CA ALA A 33 10.58 -17.55 -3.12
C ALA A 33 10.30 -17.22 -4.60
N PRO A 34 10.10 -18.22 -5.48
CA PRO A 34 9.76 -17.98 -6.89
C PRO A 34 8.39 -17.32 -7.04
N HIS A 35 7.45 -17.68 -6.19
CA HIS A 35 6.13 -17.06 -6.10
C HIS A 35 6.08 -16.17 -4.87
N ARG A 36 6.19 -14.86 -5.08
CA ARG A 36 6.09 -13.86 -4.02
C ARG A 36 5.29 -12.65 -4.47
N HIS A 37 4.39 -12.22 -3.63
CA HIS A 37 3.68 -10.96 -3.70
C HIS A 37 4.16 -10.07 -2.55
N ILE A 38 4.52 -8.83 -2.87
CA ILE A 38 4.83 -7.79 -1.92
C ILE A 38 3.99 -6.58 -2.32
N HIS A 39 3.16 -6.12 -1.39
CA HIS A 39 2.36 -4.93 -1.59
C HIS A 39 3.26 -3.70 -1.74
N LEU A 40 2.92 -2.82 -2.67
CA LEU A 40 3.65 -1.58 -2.91
C LEU A 40 3.10 -0.49 -1.98
N ASP A 41 3.79 -0.25 -0.90
CA ASP A 41 3.51 0.82 0.05
C ASP A 41 4.81 1.34 0.69
N TRP A 42 4.68 2.05 1.80
CA TRP A 42 5.81 2.69 2.49
C TRP A 42 6.32 1.89 3.69
N TYR A 43 5.71 0.74 3.96
CA TYR A 43 6.10 -0.13 5.04
C TYR A 43 7.28 -1.02 4.66
N THR A 44 8.07 -1.39 5.64
CA THR A 44 9.04 -2.46 5.48
C THR A 44 8.38 -3.82 5.60
N THR A 45 9.01 -4.85 5.06
CA THR A 45 8.52 -6.24 5.16
C THR A 45 8.40 -6.73 6.61
N TYR A 46 8.98 -6.02 7.57
CA TYR A 46 9.03 -6.40 8.98
C TYR A 46 8.00 -5.68 9.85
N ASP A 47 7.33 -4.66 9.32
CA ASP A 47 6.36 -3.86 10.08
C ASP A 47 5.10 -4.64 10.45
N PHE A 48 4.89 -5.80 9.80
CA PHE A 48 3.73 -6.67 10.03
C PHE A 48 4.05 -7.92 10.87
N LEU A 49 5.27 -8.03 11.39
CA LEU A 49 5.60 -9.04 12.40
C LEU A 49 4.87 -8.72 13.70
N ASP A 50 4.33 -9.75 14.37
CA ASP A 50 3.41 -9.66 15.51
C ASP A 50 2.02 -9.05 15.20
N GLU A 51 1.74 -8.67 13.95
CA GLU A 51 0.40 -8.19 13.55
C GLU A 51 -0.45 -9.34 13.00
N SER A 52 -1.72 -9.33 13.32
CA SER A 52 -2.63 -10.42 12.95
C SER A 52 -3.63 -9.95 11.87
N PRO A 53 -3.90 -10.76 10.84
CA PRO A 53 -3.26 -12.04 10.52
C PRO A 53 -1.92 -11.86 9.78
N SER A 54 -0.85 -12.37 10.37
CA SER A 54 0.43 -12.59 9.71
C SER A 54 0.90 -13.99 10.09
N LEU A 55 1.05 -14.87 9.10
CA LEU A 55 1.08 -16.34 9.25
C LEU A 55 2.27 -16.92 8.52
N ILE A 56 2.91 -17.92 9.12
CA ILE A 56 3.90 -18.78 8.47
C ILE A 56 3.36 -20.20 8.44
N ALA A 57 3.46 -20.85 7.29
CA ALA A 57 3.30 -22.30 7.16
C ALA A 57 4.67 -22.96 7.14
N PHE A 58 4.80 -24.09 7.82
CA PHE A 58 6.03 -24.87 7.90
C PHE A 58 5.75 -26.39 7.91
N ASP A 59 6.74 -27.14 7.48
CA ASP A 59 6.82 -28.59 7.63
C ASP A 59 7.90 -28.96 8.66
N ASP A 60 8.17 -30.25 8.82
CA ASP A 60 9.14 -30.76 9.80
C ASP A 60 10.59 -30.29 9.53
N GLN A 61 10.87 -29.74 8.34
CA GLN A 61 12.22 -29.40 7.90
C GLN A 61 12.45 -27.90 7.73
N ARG A 62 11.41 -27.10 7.36
CA ARG A 62 11.58 -25.69 7.00
C ARG A 62 10.28 -24.89 7.03
N ASP A 63 10.44 -23.59 7.08
CA ASP A 63 9.37 -22.62 6.78
C ASP A 63 9.15 -22.57 5.27
N ILE A 64 7.90 -22.73 4.83
CA ILE A 64 7.57 -22.96 3.42
C ILE A 64 6.72 -21.88 2.78
N ALA A 65 5.95 -21.13 3.57
CA ALA A 65 5.13 -20.05 3.04
C ALA A 65 4.84 -18.98 4.10
N LEU A 66 4.52 -17.80 3.63
CA LEU A 66 4.16 -16.61 4.41
C LEU A 66 2.91 -15.98 3.83
N LEU A 67 1.98 -15.54 4.69
CA LEU A 67 0.89 -14.64 4.35
C LEU A 67 0.76 -13.57 5.42
N ALA A 68 0.73 -12.29 5.02
CA ALA A 68 0.41 -11.18 5.91
C ALA A 68 -0.73 -10.34 5.32
N CYS A 69 -1.78 -10.16 6.13
CA CYS A 69 -2.95 -9.35 5.77
C CYS A 69 -3.49 -8.62 7.00
N PRO A 70 -2.67 -7.79 7.68
CA PRO A 70 -3.09 -7.07 8.87
C PRO A 70 -4.15 -6.00 8.53
N PRO A 71 -4.95 -5.56 9.53
CA PRO A 71 -5.88 -4.46 9.34
C PRO A 71 -5.14 -3.15 9.06
N ASP A 72 -5.77 -2.31 8.24
CA ASP A 72 -5.39 -0.92 8.02
C ASP A 72 -6.54 0.01 8.44
N THR A 73 -6.95 0.95 7.60
CA THR A 73 -8.06 1.88 7.89
C THR A 73 -9.43 1.25 7.56
N ALA A 74 -10.48 1.75 8.23
CA ALA A 74 -11.88 1.51 7.88
C ALA A 74 -12.28 0.01 7.75
N GLY A 75 -11.65 -0.87 8.50
CA GLY A 75 -11.94 -2.31 8.46
C GLY A 75 -11.39 -3.02 7.22
N ILE A 76 -10.41 -2.43 6.56
CA ILE A 76 -9.77 -2.99 5.36
C ILE A 76 -8.47 -3.68 5.77
N GLY A 77 -8.32 -4.93 5.33
CA GLY A 77 -7.04 -5.65 5.34
C GLY A 77 -6.42 -5.63 3.94
N TRP A 78 -5.15 -5.27 3.84
CA TRP A 78 -4.40 -5.42 2.59
C TRP A 78 -3.54 -6.67 2.65
N ILE A 79 -3.56 -7.49 1.59
CA ILE A 79 -2.58 -8.57 1.46
C ILE A 79 -1.22 -7.92 1.24
N ARG A 80 -0.42 -7.85 2.31
CA ARG A 80 0.89 -7.21 2.30
C ARG A 80 1.96 -8.12 1.73
N HIS A 81 1.90 -9.39 2.10
CA HIS A 81 2.86 -10.40 1.65
C HIS A 81 2.15 -11.73 1.41
N PHE A 82 2.54 -12.40 0.35
CA PHE A 82 2.32 -13.82 0.15
C PHE A 82 3.53 -14.39 -0.58
N ALA A 83 4.17 -15.39 0.01
CA ALA A 83 5.34 -16.03 -0.56
C ALA A 83 5.31 -17.53 -0.32
N VAL A 84 5.76 -18.31 -1.30
CA VAL A 84 5.84 -19.77 -1.22
C VAL A 84 7.20 -20.23 -1.73
N SER A 85 7.88 -21.07 -0.94
CA SER A 85 9.17 -21.69 -1.28
C SER A 85 9.07 -22.56 -2.53
N GLU A 86 10.21 -22.76 -3.17
CA GLU A 86 10.32 -23.65 -4.33
C GLU A 86 9.96 -25.10 -4.00
N GLY A 87 9.32 -25.79 -4.95
CA GLY A 87 8.96 -27.20 -4.86
C GLY A 87 7.72 -27.50 -4.02
N VAL A 88 6.96 -26.46 -3.60
CA VAL A 88 5.74 -26.62 -2.80
C VAL A 88 4.52 -26.15 -3.61
N PRO A 89 3.35 -26.83 -3.50
CA PRO A 89 2.17 -26.47 -4.28
C PRO A 89 1.56 -25.15 -3.79
N THR A 90 1.82 -24.07 -4.54
CA THR A 90 1.43 -22.70 -4.21
C THR A 90 -0.06 -22.53 -3.96
N ALA A 91 -0.92 -23.17 -4.77
CA ALA A 91 -2.38 -23.05 -4.63
C ALA A 91 -2.87 -23.68 -3.31
N ALA A 92 -2.35 -24.84 -2.93
CA ALA A 92 -2.74 -25.50 -1.69
C ALA A 92 -2.31 -24.71 -0.44
N LEU A 93 -1.11 -24.10 -0.47
CA LEU A 93 -0.64 -23.24 0.62
C LEU A 93 -1.41 -21.91 0.68
N TRP A 94 -1.79 -21.37 -0.48
CA TRP A 94 -2.66 -20.20 -0.53
C TRP A 94 -4.00 -20.49 0.16
N GLU A 95 -4.69 -21.56 -0.23
CA GLU A 95 -5.97 -21.95 0.39
C GLU A 95 -5.85 -22.16 1.91
N LEU A 96 -4.80 -22.83 2.33
CA LEU A 96 -4.56 -23.15 3.74
C LEU A 96 -4.33 -21.88 4.57
N LEU A 97 -3.41 -21.02 4.15
CA LEU A 97 -3.09 -19.77 4.83
C LEU A 97 -4.26 -18.76 4.76
N TRP A 98 -4.93 -18.69 3.60
CA TRP A 98 -6.06 -17.79 3.39
C TRP A 98 -7.25 -18.17 4.29
N LYS A 99 -7.58 -19.45 4.38
CA LYS A 99 -8.63 -19.94 5.28
C LYS A 99 -8.33 -19.57 6.73
N GLN A 100 -7.09 -19.71 7.16
CA GLN A 100 -6.68 -19.32 8.51
C GLN A 100 -6.76 -17.78 8.70
N ALA A 101 -6.30 -16.99 7.73
CA ALA A 101 -6.38 -15.54 7.78
C ALA A 101 -7.84 -15.05 7.85
N LEU A 102 -8.75 -15.65 7.05
CA LEU A 102 -10.18 -15.34 7.09
C LEU A 102 -10.82 -15.65 8.44
N SER A 103 -10.40 -16.73 9.12
CA SER A 103 -10.92 -17.06 10.45
C SER A 103 -10.52 -16.04 11.52
N ILE A 104 -9.38 -15.37 11.32
CA ILE A 104 -8.84 -14.35 12.23
C ILE A 104 -9.39 -12.95 11.91
N ALA A 105 -9.60 -12.64 10.64
CA ALA A 105 -9.95 -11.32 10.14
C ALA A 105 -11.07 -10.60 10.94
N PRO A 106 -12.22 -11.23 11.29
CA PRO A 106 -13.26 -10.56 12.06
C PRO A 106 -12.82 -10.13 13.47
N SER A 107 -11.96 -10.92 14.13
CA SER A 107 -11.50 -10.64 15.48
C SER A 107 -10.58 -9.42 15.57
N VAL A 108 -9.99 -9.02 14.45
CA VAL A 108 -9.13 -7.82 14.32
C VAL A 108 -9.82 -6.71 13.54
N GLY A 109 -11.13 -6.81 13.32
CA GLY A 109 -11.96 -5.77 12.71
C GLY A 109 -11.88 -5.68 11.18
N ILE A 110 -11.30 -6.67 10.50
CA ILE A 110 -11.28 -6.72 9.03
C ILE A 110 -12.65 -7.17 8.52
N THR A 111 -13.27 -6.36 7.68
CA THR A 111 -14.54 -6.65 6.99
C THR A 111 -14.38 -6.77 5.48
N THR A 112 -13.30 -6.22 4.95
CA THR A 112 -12.98 -6.24 3.52
C THR A 112 -11.49 -6.50 3.35
N VAL A 113 -11.13 -7.36 2.39
CA VAL A 113 -9.72 -7.58 2.04
C VAL A 113 -9.46 -7.14 0.60
N SER A 114 -8.33 -6.50 0.41
CA SER A 114 -7.86 -6.02 -0.89
C SER A 114 -6.42 -6.45 -1.16
N ALA A 115 -6.06 -6.45 -2.45
CA ALA A 115 -4.70 -6.69 -2.90
C ALA A 115 -4.37 -5.78 -4.09
N LEU A 116 -3.19 -5.19 -4.11
CA LEU A 116 -2.64 -4.48 -5.26
C LEU A 116 -1.70 -5.43 -6.01
N ILE A 117 -2.16 -5.95 -7.13
CA ILE A 117 -1.45 -7.02 -7.85
C ILE A 117 -0.55 -6.45 -8.93
N THR A 118 0.73 -6.78 -8.86
CA THR A 118 1.75 -6.45 -9.85
C THR A 118 2.20 -7.66 -10.68
N GLN A 119 1.77 -8.87 -10.30
CA GLN A 119 2.19 -10.13 -10.93
C GLN A 119 1.00 -11.02 -11.23
N SER A 120 0.84 -11.40 -12.50
CA SER A 120 -0.35 -12.12 -13.01
C SER A 120 -0.57 -13.53 -12.40
N TRP A 121 0.50 -14.19 -11.91
CA TRP A 121 0.39 -15.54 -11.31
C TRP A 121 -0.53 -15.59 -10.08
N PHE A 122 -0.67 -14.47 -9.35
CA PHE A 122 -1.48 -14.42 -8.14
C PHE A 122 -2.97 -14.20 -8.42
N ILE A 123 -3.32 -13.66 -9.59
CA ILE A 123 -4.72 -13.36 -9.97
C ILE A 123 -5.63 -14.60 -9.90
N PRO A 124 -5.28 -15.77 -10.48
CA PRO A 124 -6.16 -16.95 -10.41
C PRO A 124 -6.39 -17.44 -8.98
N LEU A 125 -5.39 -17.32 -8.10
CA LEU A 125 -5.52 -17.72 -6.71
C LEU A 125 -6.50 -16.84 -5.95
N LEU A 126 -6.47 -15.53 -6.19
CA LEU A 126 -7.41 -14.58 -5.62
C LEU A 126 -8.83 -14.81 -6.15
N GLN A 127 -8.98 -14.97 -7.46
CA GLN A 127 -10.28 -15.22 -8.09
C GLN A 127 -10.92 -16.51 -7.57
N GLY A 128 -10.13 -17.57 -7.33
CA GLY A 128 -10.59 -18.80 -6.72
C GLY A 128 -11.13 -18.63 -5.29
N GLN A 129 -10.80 -17.53 -4.62
CA GLN A 129 -11.31 -17.15 -3.29
C GLN A 129 -12.36 -16.02 -3.33
N GLY A 130 -12.92 -15.73 -4.51
CA GLY A 130 -14.01 -14.78 -4.67
C GLY A 130 -13.57 -13.32 -4.79
N PHE A 131 -12.29 -13.04 -4.96
CA PHE A 131 -11.85 -11.67 -5.28
C PHE A 131 -12.29 -11.28 -6.70
N SER A 132 -12.71 -10.03 -6.86
CA SER A 132 -12.99 -9.42 -8.15
C SER A 132 -12.11 -8.19 -8.36
N GLN A 133 -11.76 -7.92 -9.62
CA GLN A 133 -11.03 -6.71 -9.97
C GLN A 133 -11.95 -5.49 -9.80
N SER A 134 -11.54 -4.53 -8.98
CA SER A 134 -12.28 -3.29 -8.73
C SER A 134 -11.83 -2.16 -9.64
N THR A 135 -10.53 -2.02 -9.87
CA THR A 135 -9.95 -0.99 -10.74
C THR A 135 -8.56 -1.40 -11.20
N GLU A 136 -7.98 -0.61 -12.08
CA GLU A 136 -6.58 -0.69 -12.49
C GLU A 136 -5.83 0.54 -11.97
N VAL A 137 -4.55 0.36 -11.64
CA VAL A 137 -3.64 1.46 -11.32
C VAL A 137 -2.76 1.71 -12.55
N ILE A 138 -2.78 2.94 -13.04
CA ILE A 138 -1.98 3.39 -14.17
C ILE A 138 -0.77 4.18 -13.68
N PHE A 139 0.31 4.05 -14.42
CA PHE A 139 1.56 4.77 -14.21
C PHE A 139 1.64 5.91 -15.22
N LEU A 140 1.87 7.13 -14.73
CA LEU A 140 2.09 8.32 -15.53
C LEU A 140 3.48 8.88 -15.24
N GLU A 141 4.11 9.47 -16.24
CA GLU A 141 5.45 10.03 -16.12
C GLU A 141 5.50 11.44 -16.73
N TRP A 142 6.00 12.39 -15.96
CA TRP A 142 6.35 13.71 -16.45
C TRP A 142 7.82 13.74 -16.89
N LYS A 143 8.07 14.33 -18.06
CA LYS A 143 9.40 14.52 -18.64
C LYS A 143 9.59 15.99 -19.02
N GLY A 144 10.33 16.71 -18.24
CA GLY A 144 10.99 17.97 -18.48
C GLY A 144 10.27 19.05 -19.29
N ARG A 145 9.17 19.65 -18.79
CA ARG A 145 8.70 20.97 -19.22
C ARG A 145 8.35 21.80 -18.00
N GLU A 146 8.83 23.06 -17.96
CA GLU A 146 8.42 23.98 -16.91
C GLU A 146 6.91 24.25 -16.99
N VAL A 147 6.25 24.13 -15.85
CA VAL A 147 4.85 24.51 -15.69
C VAL A 147 4.81 25.66 -14.68
N GLN A 148 4.23 26.78 -15.05
CA GLN A 148 3.96 27.89 -14.12
C GLN A 148 2.54 27.76 -13.59
N VAL A 149 2.40 27.85 -12.29
CA VAL A 149 1.09 27.90 -11.62
C VAL A 149 1.21 28.73 -10.36
N ASP A 150 0.28 29.64 -10.19
CA ASP A 150 0.16 30.45 -8.98
C ASP A 150 -0.80 29.78 -8.00
N LEU A 151 -0.49 29.90 -6.72
CA LEU A 151 -1.40 29.53 -5.63
C LEU A 151 -2.58 30.53 -5.56
N PRO A 152 -3.76 30.09 -5.07
CA PRO A 152 -4.82 31.01 -4.70
C PRO A 152 -4.32 32.10 -3.72
N LEU A 153 -4.85 33.32 -3.83
CA LEU A 153 -4.40 34.52 -3.10
C LEU A 153 -4.35 34.38 -1.56
N HIS A 154 -5.10 33.42 -0.98
CA HIS A 154 -5.18 33.20 0.48
C HIS A 154 -4.55 31.87 0.92
N ALA A 155 -3.81 31.20 0.03
CA ALA A 155 -3.18 29.93 0.32
C ALA A 155 -1.67 30.08 0.50
N THR A 156 -1.13 29.50 1.54
CA THR A 156 0.31 29.43 1.81
C THR A 156 0.82 28.00 1.61
N LEU A 157 1.87 27.85 0.82
CA LEU A 157 2.56 26.57 0.62
C LEU A 157 3.85 26.59 1.42
N ARG A 158 4.04 25.55 2.26
CA ARG A 158 5.27 25.37 3.04
C ARG A 158 5.71 23.91 3.10
N THR A 159 6.95 23.69 3.52
CA THR A 159 7.44 22.37 3.83
C THR A 159 6.60 21.74 4.94
N MET A 160 6.29 20.45 4.78
CA MET A 160 5.60 19.65 5.79
C MET A 160 6.55 19.32 6.93
N THR A 161 6.01 19.23 8.13
CA THR A 161 6.70 18.77 9.34
C THR A 161 5.94 17.60 9.96
N SER A 162 6.57 16.86 10.90
CA SER A 162 5.88 15.78 11.63
C SER A 162 4.68 16.26 12.44
N HIS A 163 4.63 17.53 12.84
CA HIS A 163 3.47 18.13 13.54
C HIS A 163 2.23 18.27 12.64
N ASP A 164 2.40 18.17 11.33
CA ASP A 164 1.29 18.29 10.38
C ASP A 164 0.56 16.94 10.17
N LEU A 165 1.12 15.83 10.64
CA LEU A 165 0.62 14.48 10.33
C LEU A 165 -0.84 14.25 10.70
N ASP A 166 -1.31 14.77 11.84
CA ASP A 166 -2.72 14.68 12.23
C ASP A 166 -3.64 15.44 11.26
N ALA A 167 -3.25 16.64 10.86
CA ALA A 167 -4.00 17.43 9.89
C ALA A 167 -3.98 16.79 8.50
N VAL A 168 -2.84 16.26 8.08
CA VAL A 168 -2.65 15.51 6.83
C VAL A 168 -3.51 14.26 6.80
N ALA A 169 -3.55 13.47 7.89
CA ALA A 169 -4.42 12.29 8.00
C ALA A 169 -5.90 12.64 7.89
N ASN A 170 -6.30 13.78 8.45
CA ASN A 170 -7.66 14.30 8.32
C ASN A 170 -8.00 14.71 6.88
N VAL A 171 -7.08 15.35 6.15
CA VAL A 171 -7.24 15.67 4.73
C VAL A 171 -7.33 14.40 3.90
N ASP A 172 -6.43 13.42 4.13
CA ASP A 172 -6.42 12.14 3.45
C ASP A 172 -7.76 11.41 3.58
N LYS A 173 -8.24 11.28 4.82
CA LYS A 173 -9.52 10.62 5.13
C LYS A 173 -10.71 11.26 4.41
N ARG A 174 -10.71 12.58 4.23
CA ARG A 174 -11.81 13.28 3.54
C ARG A 174 -11.66 13.28 2.02
N ALA A 175 -10.43 13.23 1.52
CA ALA A 175 -10.14 13.29 0.10
C ALA A 175 -10.33 11.95 -0.63
N PHE A 176 -10.15 10.83 0.07
CA PHE A 176 -10.17 9.50 -0.54
C PHE A 176 -11.36 8.65 -0.10
N GLN A 177 -11.77 7.74 -0.97
CA GLN A 177 -12.70 6.65 -0.64
C GLN A 177 -12.06 5.72 0.42
N PRO A 178 -12.84 5.03 1.27
CA PRO A 178 -12.32 4.19 2.35
C PRO A 178 -11.19 3.24 1.95
N LEU A 179 -11.31 2.57 0.81
CA LEU A 179 -10.30 1.65 0.28
C LEU A 179 -8.93 2.33 0.04
N TRP A 180 -8.92 3.60 -0.30
CA TRP A 180 -7.73 4.35 -0.67
C TRP A 180 -7.25 5.32 0.42
N GLN A 181 -7.90 5.32 1.60
CA GLN A 181 -7.42 6.08 2.75
C GLN A 181 -6.18 5.44 3.34
N HIS A 182 -5.32 6.27 3.91
CA HIS A 182 -4.18 5.79 4.67
C HIS A 182 -4.32 6.11 6.15
N SER A 183 -3.87 5.19 6.99
CA SER A 183 -3.75 5.43 8.43
C SER A 183 -2.67 6.48 8.71
N ILE A 184 -2.74 7.10 9.88
CA ILE A 184 -1.68 8.03 10.32
C ILE A 184 -0.32 7.32 10.35
N ARG A 185 -0.26 6.04 10.71
CA ARG A 185 0.96 5.21 10.68
C ARG A 185 1.50 5.06 9.25
N ALA A 186 0.63 4.85 8.25
CA ALA A 186 1.05 4.77 6.85
C ALA A 186 1.57 6.11 6.33
N LEU A 187 0.91 7.22 6.71
CA LEU A 187 1.32 8.56 6.33
C LEU A 187 2.62 8.98 7.02
N ASP A 188 2.84 8.56 8.25
CA ASP A 188 4.10 8.75 8.98
C ASP A 188 5.25 8.00 8.28
N ALA A 189 5.05 6.72 7.97
CA ALA A 189 6.02 5.94 7.20
C ALA A 189 6.32 6.56 5.82
N ALA A 190 5.30 7.10 5.14
CA ALA A 190 5.48 7.83 3.89
C ALA A 190 6.29 9.12 4.07
N PHE A 191 6.03 9.86 5.15
CA PHE A 191 6.73 11.10 5.47
C PHE A 191 8.22 10.84 5.76
N GLU A 192 8.53 9.83 6.56
CA GLU A 192 9.91 9.45 6.93
C GLU A 192 10.79 9.13 5.70
N ILE A 193 10.22 8.52 4.65
CA ILE A 193 10.97 8.19 3.43
C ILE A 193 10.85 9.25 2.34
N SER A 194 10.08 10.32 2.58
CA SER A 194 9.88 11.39 1.60
C SER A 194 11.16 12.21 1.40
N ALA A 195 11.57 12.36 0.15
CA ALA A 195 12.62 13.29 -0.23
C ALA A 195 12.12 14.75 -0.23
N PHE A 196 10.81 14.92 -0.41
CA PHE A 196 10.16 16.23 -0.39
C PHE A 196 8.68 16.10 -0.06
N ALA A 197 8.25 16.78 1.00
CA ALA A 197 6.86 16.85 1.43
C ALA A 197 6.44 18.31 1.72
N THR A 198 5.23 18.67 1.30
CA THR A 198 4.69 20.01 1.48
C THR A 198 3.21 19.99 1.83
N VAL A 199 2.77 21.02 2.54
CA VAL A 199 1.37 21.29 2.86
C VAL A 199 0.94 22.63 2.28
N VAL A 200 -0.35 22.77 2.02
CA VAL A 200 -0.99 24.05 1.72
C VAL A 200 -1.95 24.39 2.85
N GLU A 201 -1.84 25.60 3.36
CA GLU A 201 -2.69 26.16 4.39
C GLU A 201 -3.60 27.25 3.83
N VAL A 202 -4.83 27.28 4.32
CA VAL A 202 -5.80 28.36 4.15
C VAL A 202 -6.38 28.65 5.53
N ASP A 203 -6.37 29.92 5.94
CA ASP A 203 -6.83 30.33 7.28
C ASP A 203 -6.18 29.49 8.41
N GLU A 204 -4.85 29.32 8.34
CA GLU A 204 -4.03 28.54 9.29
C GLU A 204 -4.39 27.05 9.40
N LYS A 205 -5.15 26.52 8.45
CA LYS A 205 -5.53 25.10 8.41
C LYS A 205 -4.92 24.41 7.21
N VAL A 206 -4.31 23.25 7.43
CA VAL A 206 -3.84 22.39 6.35
C VAL A 206 -5.05 21.89 5.56
N VAL A 207 -5.08 22.23 4.27
CA VAL A 207 -6.16 21.86 3.33
C VAL A 207 -5.69 20.96 2.19
N ALA A 208 -4.38 20.81 2.03
CA ALA A 208 -3.82 19.92 1.02
C ALA A 208 -2.38 19.56 1.39
N TYR A 209 -1.91 18.45 0.83
CA TYR A 209 -0.53 18.00 1.01
C TYR A 209 -0.04 17.18 -0.18
N GLN A 210 1.27 17.07 -0.32
CA GLN A 210 1.93 16.11 -1.17
C GLN A 210 3.15 15.52 -0.45
N MET A 211 3.46 14.25 -0.77
CA MET A 211 4.68 13.55 -0.39
C MET A 211 5.30 12.94 -1.63
N SER A 212 6.59 13.16 -1.82
CA SER A 212 7.33 12.64 -2.96
C SER A 212 8.62 11.99 -2.52
N THR A 213 8.93 10.86 -3.11
CA THR A 213 10.19 10.13 -2.93
C THR A 213 11.13 10.38 -4.09
N SER A 214 12.40 10.01 -3.94
CA SER A 214 13.37 10.02 -5.04
C SER A 214 14.30 8.80 -4.96
N SER A 215 14.77 8.37 -6.12
CA SER A 215 15.72 7.29 -6.30
C SER A 215 16.65 7.59 -7.47
N ALA A 216 17.56 6.67 -7.79
CA ALA A 216 18.39 6.75 -8.99
C ALA A 216 17.58 6.77 -10.31
N LEU A 217 16.32 6.32 -10.29
CA LEU A 217 15.43 6.28 -11.45
C LEU A 217 14.64 7.58 -11.66
N GLY A 218 14.64 8.50 -10.68
CA GLY A 218 13.89 9.75 -10.71
C GLY A 218 13.08 9.98 -9.43
N ALA A 219 12.18 10.95 -9.46
CA ALA A 219 11.24 11.23 -8.39
C ALA A 219 9.92 10.48 -8.59
N HIS A 220 9.18 10.29 -7.50
CA HIS A 220 7.84 9.73 -7.53
C HIS A 220 6.91 10.53 -6.62
N LEU A 221 5.79 11.00 -7.16
CA LEU A 221 4.71 11.59 -6.36
C LEU A 221 3.95 10.44 -5.68
N ALA A 222 4.34 10.17 -4.44
CA ALA A 222 3.82 9.03 -3.69
C ALA A 222 2.40 9.27 -3.17
N ARG A 223 2.10 10.51 -2.76
CA ARG A 223 0.76 10.88 -2.29
C ARG A 223 0.47 12.35 -2.53
N LEU A 224 -0.77 12.65 -2.93
CA LEU A 224 -1.30 14.00 -3.04
C LEU A 224 -2.78 14.00 -2.69
N ALA A 225 -3.20 14.91 -1.81
CA ALA A 225 -4.60 15.11 -1.48
C ALA A 225 -4.94 16.60 -1.31
N VAL A 226 -6.16 16.93 -1.67
CA VAL A 226 -6.75 18.27 -1.45
C VAL A 226 -8.13 18.06 -0.82
N GLU A 227 -8.40 18.79 0.26
CA GLU A 227 -9.70 18.86 0.91
C GLU A 227 -10.82 19.03 -0.12
N PRO A 228 -11.91 18.22 -0.11
CA PRO A 228 -12.94 18.26 -1.13
C PRO A 228 -13.51 19.65 -1.44
N LYS A 229 -13.69 20.48 -0.40
CA LYS A 229 -14.19 21.86 -0.53
C LYS A 229 -13.20 22.82 -1.18
N MET A 230 -11.92 22.46 -1.22
CA MET A 230 -10.82 23.26 -1.75
C MET A 230 -10.33 22.77 -3.12
N GLN A 231 -10.96 21.72 -3.65
CA GLN A 231 -10.63 21.20 -4.98
C GLN A 231 -11.07 22.16 -6.09
N SER A 232 -10.50 21.98 -7.29
CA SER A 232 -10.76 22.79 -8.49
C SER A 232 -10.33 24.27 -8.38
N GLN A 233 -9.52 24.62 -7.37
CA GLN A 233 -8.97 25.97 -7.15
C GLN A 233 -7.49 26.09 -7.52
N GLY A 234 -6.92 25.12 -8.24
CA GLY A 234 -5.51 25.12 -8.65
C GLY A 234 -4.52 24.58 -7.61
N ILE A 235 -4.94 24.28 -6.37
CA ILE A 235 -4.07 23.85 -5.25
C ILE A 235 -3.27 22.59 -5.61
N ALA A 236 -3.93 21.56 -6.14
CA ALA A 236 -3.25 20.32 -6.55
C ALA A 236 -2.17 20.60 -7.62
N LYS A 237 -2.50 21.43 -8.61
CA LYS A 237 -1.58 21.83 -9.67
C LYS A 237 -0.39 22.59 -9.12
N ALA A 238 -0.60 23.49 -8.15
CA ALA A 238 0.48 24.22 -7.48
C ALA A 238 1.41 23.27 -6.69
N LEU A 239 0.87 22.30 -5.95
CA LEU A 239 1.64 21.28 -5.24
C LEU A 239 2.52 20.45 -6.20
N VAL A 240 1.93 19.95 -7.30
CA VAL A 240 2.67 19.19 -8.33
C VAL A 240 3.78 20.06 -8.95
N THR A 241 3.44 21.27 -9.35
CA THR A 241 4.42 22.20 -9.94
C THR A 241 5.57 22.51 -8.98
N HIS A 242 5.27 22.70 -7.70
CA HIS A 242 6.29 22.97 -6.68
C HIS A 242 7.20 21.74 -6.50
N ALA A 243 6.65 20.53 -6.47
CA ALA A 243 7.44 19.30 -6.42
C ALA A 243 8.32 19.13 -7.66
N LEU A 244 7.77 19.36 -8.86
CA LEU A 244 8.54 19.29 -10.10
C LEU A 244 9.71 20.28 -10.10
N ARG A 245 9.50 21.54 -9.69
CA ARG A 245 10.57 22.55 -9.57
C ARG A 245 11.63 22.15 -8.55
N TYR A 246 11.21 21.61 -7.41
CA TYR A 246 12.14 21.15 -6.38
C TYR A 246 13.09 20.06 -6.91
N PHE A 247 12.56 19.05 -7.61
CA PHE A 247 13.35 17.96 -8.15
C PHE A 247 14.16 18.38 -9.38
N HIS A 248 13.59 19.17 -10.29
CA HIS A 248 14.29 19.70 -11.45
C HIS A 248 15.50 20.56 -11.03
N GLY A 249 15.35 21.42 -10.03
CA GLY A 249 16.45 22.23 -9.47
C GLY A 249 17.58 21.39 -8.84
N ARG A 250 17.39 20.07 -8.68
CA ARG A 250 18.37 19.06 -8.21
C ARG A 250 18.84 18.12 -9.30
N GLY A 251 18.53 18.43 -10.56
CA GLY A 251 18.94 17.62 -11.72
C GLY A 251 18.10 16.37 -11.94
N ILE A 252 16.94 16.25 -11.28
CA ILE A 252 16.02 15.13 -11.51
C ILE A 252 14.98 15.54 -12.55
N GLU A 253 15.10 14.98 -13.75
CA GLU A 253 14.29 15.35 -14.92
C GLU A 253 13.04 14.48 -15.12
N ARG A 254 12.86 13.44 -14.30
CA ARG A 254 11.75 12.50 -14.40
C ARG A 254 11.00 12.43 -13.09
N MET A 255 9.68 12.57 -13.16
CA MET A 255 8.80 12.37 -12.02
C MET A 255 7.62 11.50 -12.43
N SER A 256 7.38 10.45 -11.68
CA SER A 256 6.27 9.52 -11.91
C SER A 256 5.18 9.69 -10.86
N VAL A 257 3.99 9.18 -11.20
CA VAL A 257 2.85 9.09 -10.29
C VAL A 257 2.00 7.88 -10.66
N ASN A 258 1.39 7.25 -9.67
CA ASN A 258 0.37 6.23 -9.85
C ASN A 258 -1.01 6.81 -9.55
N THR A 259 -2.02 6.45 -10.36
CA THR A 259 -3.40 6.80 -10.08
C THR A 259 -4.34 5.71 -10.60
N GLN A 260 -5.59 5.68 -10.13
CA GLN A 260 -6.58 4.74 -10.62
C GLN A 260 -7.00 5.10 -12.05
N ALA A 261 -7.25 4.09 -12.89
CA ALA A 261 -7.67 4.27 -14.29
C ALA A 261 -9.02 4.98 -14.44
N ASP A 262 -9.87 4.92 -13.43
CA ASP A 262 -11.16 5.61 -13.37
C ASP A 262 -11.07 7.02 -12.75
N ASN A 263 -9.95 7.40 -12.15
CA ASN A 263 -9.72 8.74 -11.57
C ASN A 263 -9.37 9.77 -12.67
N LYS A 264 -10.37 10.14 -13.49
CA LYS A 264 -10.18 11.08 -14.61
C LYS A 264 -9.66 12.45 -14.16
N ARG A 265 -10.05 12.90 -12.96
CA ARG A 265 -9.58 14.19 -12.42
C ARG A 265 -8.06 14.21 -12.21
N SER A 266 -7.53 13.15 -11.60
CA SER A 266 -6.08 13.01 -11.40
C SER A 266 -5.34 12.85 -12.73
N GLN A 267 -5.90 12.10 -13.69
CA GLN A 267 -5.30 11.93 -15.01
C GLN A 267 -5.19 13.26 -15.78
N VAL A 268 -6.17 14.15 -15.64
CA VAL A 268 -6.12 15.51 -16.26
C VAL A 268 -5.11 16.41 -15.53
N LEU A 269 -4.92 16.22 -14.22
CA LEU A 269 -3.95 16.98 -13.44
C LEU A 269 -2.51 16.63 -13.85
N TYR A 270 -2.23 15.35 -14.01
CA TYR A 270 -0.89 14.82 -14.31
C TYR A 270 -0.57 14.79 -15.80
#